data_9ab5ff7659dfbf76e744af8bbeecf53b
#
_entry.id   9ab5ff7659dfbf76e744af8bbeecf53b
#
_cell.length_a   1.000
_cell.length_b   1.000
_cell.length_c   1.000
_cell.angle_alpha   90.00
_cell.angle_beta   90.00
_cell.angle_gamma   90.00
#
_symmetry.space_group_name_H-M   'P 1'
#
loop_
_entity.id
_entity.type
_entity.pdbx_description
1 polymer ?
#
loop_
_entity_poly.entity_id
_entity_poly.type
_entity_poly.pdbx_seq_one_letter_code
_entity_poly.pdbx_strand_id
1 'polypeptide(L)'
;MNSTIAYIIIGVSVLFIIGIKLLASPKTARIGNLVAAAGMLIGLLSLHKPTGDFVWSQGWSFNYTLIVIGTLIGLVIGALGAYSVKMTSMPQMVALFNGVGGGAAALVASLEFQRGAHSLAGLTTFIAVAMLFATIIGSLSFSGSIIAYLKLEGKFEKPMTFPGQNYLNGLILLVILGLCGWLTFNACGCNSVTAFVAMFALALFFGVAMVMPIGGADMPVVISLLNSFTGLAVAADGFAINNLAMVVAGTLVGSSGTLLTLLMCKAMNRPVTNVLFGAFGSGGGGSGGGASDLAGKTVKPIQADEVALLLAYAQRVVVVPGYGMAVAQAQHSVRELTEELGKRGVEVQFAIHPVAGRMPGHMNVLLAEANVPYDQLIEMEAINPSMDRVDVCLVIGANDVVNPAAREDKSSPIYGMPIIEADRCKTVIVMKRSMAAGFAGIENHLFYKDNTRMLFGDAKASLNTLVAAVKAS
;
A
#
# COMPACT_ATOMS: atom_id res chain seq x y z
N MET A 1 -10.24 -32.16 19.63
CA MET A 1 -10.98 -30.88 19.43
C MET A 1 -12.46 -31.25 19.34
N ASN A 2 -13.32 -30.60 20.16
CA ASN A 2 -14.76 -30.83 20.08
C ASN A 2 -15.25 -30.51 18.66
N SER A 3 -16.10 -31.39 18.08
CA SER A 3 -16.64 -31.18 16.73
C SER A 3 -17.28 -29.80 16.54
N THR A 4 -17.97 -29.29 17.56
CA THR A 4 -18.59 -27.95 17.56
C THR A 4 -17.57 -26.84 17.36
N ILE A 5 -16.41 -26.88 18.03
CA ILE A 5 -15.34 -25.88 17.90
C ILE A 5 -14.75 -25.94 16.49
N ALA A 6 -14.56 -27.16 15.95
CA ALA A 6 -14.07 -27.32 14.58
C ALA A 6 -15.02 -26.65 13.55
N TYR A 7 -16.34 -26.85 13.69
CA TYR A 7 -17.32 -26.20 12.81
C TYR A 7 -17.32 -24.68 12.94
N ILE A 8 -17.17 -24.14 14.15
CA ILE A 8 -17.08 -22.69 14.37
C ILE A 8 -15.82 -22.14 13.69
N ILE A 9 -14.67 -22.77 13.85
CA ILE A 9 -13.41 -22.33 13.22
C ILE A 9 -13.53 -22.36 11.70
N ILE A 10 -14.13 -23.41 11.12
CA ILE A 10 -14.40 -23.49 9.68
C ILE A 10 -15.35 -22.36 9.27
N GLY A 11 -16.42 -22.10 10.01
CA GLY A 11 -17.36 -21.01 9.74
C GLY A 11 -16.67 -19.63 9.76
N VAL A 12 -15.82 -19.36 10.74
CA VAL A 12 -15.02 -18.11 10.82
C VAL A 12 -14.09 -17.99 9.62
N SER A 13 -13.40 -19.08 9.23
CA SER A 13 -12.52 -19.10 8.06
C SER A 13 -13.28 -18.78 6.77
N VAL A 14 -14.48 -19.35 6.60
CA VAL A 14 -15.36 -19.07 5.45
C VAL A 14 -15.80 -17.60 5.44
N LEU A 15 -16.13 -17.02 6.61
CA LEU A 15 -16.49 -15.59 6.70
C LEU A 15 -15.31 -14.69 6.29
N PHE A 16 -14.07 -15.02 6.67
CA PHE A 16 -12.89 -14.27 6.21
C PHE A 16 -12.69 -14.38 4.70
N ILE A 17 -12.83 -15.57 4.12
CA ILE A 17 -12.72 -15.77 2.65
C ILE A 17 -13.78 -14.94 1.91
N ILE A 18 -15.03 -15.00 2.37
CA ILE A 18 -16.14 -14.22 1.79
C ILE A 18 -15.88 -12.71 1.98
N GLY A 19 -15.44 -12.29 3.16
CA GLY A 19 -15.07 -10.91 3.46
C GLY A 19 -14.03 -10.37 2.48
N ILE A 20 -12.92 -11.08 2.30
CA ILE A 20 -11.86 -10.70 1.36
C ILE A 20 -12.38 -10.68 -0.09
N LYS A 21 -13.19 -11.65 -0.49
CA LYS A 21 -13.81 -11.65 -1.83
C LYS A 21 -14.69 -10.42 -2.06
N LEU A 22 -15.49 -10.03 -1.08
CA LEU A 22 -16.35 -8.85 -1.16
C LEU A 22 -15.55 -7.53 -1.15
N LEU A 23 -14.37 -7.51 -0.54
CA LEU A 23 -13.44 -6.37 -0.55
C LEU A 23 -12.83 -6.10 -1.94
N ALA A 24 -12.83 -7.08 -2.84
CA ALA A 24 -12.29 -6.94 -4.19
C ALA A 24 -13.08 -5.97 -5.09
N SER A 25 -14.34 -5.63 -4.73
CA SER A 25 -15.14 -4.66 -5.47
C SER A 25 -15.55 -3.49 -4.58
N PRO A 26 -15.37 -2.24 -5.02
CA PRO A 26 -15.77 -1.05 -4.26
C PRO A 26 -17.25 -1.05 -3.86
N LYS A 27 -18.13 -1.59 -4.69
CA LYS A 27 -19.59 -1.68 -4.42
C LYS A 27 -19.90 -2.59 -3.23
N THR A 28 -19.11 -3.63 -3.00
CA THR A 28 -19.34 -4.64 -1.96
C THR A 28 -18.36 -4.53 -0.78
N ALA A 29 -17.33 -3.70 -0.88
CA ALA A 29 -16.26 -3.59 0.10
C ALA A 29 -16.77 -3.28 1.52
N ARG A 30 -17.79 -2.43 1.64
CA ARG A 30 -18.40 -2.10 2.93
C ARG A 30 -19.06 -3.31 3.60
N ILE A 31 -19.72 -4.15 2.81
CA ILE A 31 -20.31 -5.42 3.29
C ILE A 31 -19.19 -6.40 3.64
N GLY A 32 -18.13 -6.46 2.83
CA GLY A 32 -16.95 -7.29 3.10
C GLY A 32 -16.31 -6.99 4.44
N ASN A 33 -16.14 -5.72 4.80
CA ASN A 33 -15.64 -5.30 6.11
C ASN A 33 -16.57 -5.75 7.25
N LEU A 34 -17.88 -5.63 7.09
CA LEU A 34 -18.84 -6.08 8.11
C LEU A 34 -18.81 -7.61 8.29
N VAL A 35 -18.69 -8.36 7.20
CA VAL A 35 -18.56 -9.83 7.23
C VAL A 35 -17.28 -10.24 7.93
N ALA A 36 -16.15 -9.59 7.62
CA ALA A 36 -14.87 -9.85 8.31
C ALA A 36 -14.93 -9.50 9.80
N ALA A 37 -15.55 -8.36 10.16
CA ALA A 37 -15.76 -7.96 11.55
C ALA A 37 -16.65 -8.96 12.32
N ALA A 38 -17.71 -9.48 11.69
CA ALA A 38 -18.55 -10.52 12.27
C ALA A 38 -17.75 -11.82 12.48
N GLY A 39 -16.91 -12.20 11.52
CA GLY A 39 -15.98 -13.33 11.66
C GLY A 39 -15.02 -13.15 12.85
N MET A 40 -14.42 -11.96 13.03
CA MET A 40 -13.58 -11.65 14.18
C MET A 40 -14.34 -11.73 15.50
N LEU A 41 -15.55 -11.20 15.59
CA LEU A 41 -16.38 -11.25 16.78
C LEU A 41 -16.73 -12.69 17.15
N ILE A 42 -17.16 -13.50 16.20
CA ILE A 42 -17.45 -14.92 16.41
C ILE A 42 -16.18 -15.66 16.85
N GLY A 43 -15.03 -15.38 16.23
CA GLY A 43 -13.74 -15.95 16.61
C GLY A 43 -13.37 -15.62 18.06
N LEU A 44 -13.55 -14.35 18.48
CA LEU A 44 -13.31 -13.92 19.87
C LEU A 44 -14.24 -14.59 20.87
N LEU A 45 -15.53 -14.69 20.53
CA LEU A 45 -16.53 -15.36 21.38
C LEU A 45 -16.33 -16.88 21.46
N SER A 46 -15.72 -17.47 20.45
CA SER A 46 -15.43 -18.91 20.38
C SER A 46 -14.10 -19.32 21.01
N LEU A 47 -13.40 -18.42 21.69
CA LEU A 47 -12.18 -18.74 22.43
C LEU A 47 -12.41 -19.92 23.39
N HIS A 48 -11.55 -20.92 23.35
CA HIS A 48 -11.68 -22.13 24.13
C HIS A 48 -10.35 -22.55 24.76
N LYS A 49 -10.43 -23.31 25.83
CA LYS A 49 -9.28 -23.91 26.51
C LYS A 49 -8.86 -25.19 25.76
N PRO A 50 -7.64 -25.70 25.98
CA PRO A 50 -7.21 -27.00 25.45
C PRO A 50 -8.13 -28.17 25.82
N THR A 51 -8.90 -28.04 26.94
CA THR A 51 -9.91 -29.00 27.39
C THR A 51 -11.16 -29.05 26.50
N GLY A 52 -11.32 -28.10 25.57
CA GLY A 52 -12.48 -28.01 24.69
C GLY A 52 -13.65 -27.19 25.26
N ASP A 53 -13.53 -26.64 26.44
CA ASP A 53 -14.54 -25.78 27.03
C ASP A 53 -14.36 -24.33 26.56
N PHE A 54 -15.49 -23.61 26.35
CA PHE A 54 -15.42 -22.21 26.05
C PHE A 54 -14.82 -21.41 27.23
N VAL A 55 -13.95 -20.48 26.92
CA VAL A 55 -13.26 -19.64 27.91
C VAL A 55 -14.27 -18.95 28.82
N TRP A 56 -15.40 -18.48 28.27
CA TRP A 56 -16.44 -17.73 28.98
C TRP A 56 -17.38 -18.58 29.84
N SER A 57 -17.35 -19.93 29.74
CA SER A 57 -18.28 -20.81 30.45
C SER A 57 -17.90 -21.10 31.91
N GLN A 58 -16.67 -20.83 32.32
CA GLN A 58 -16.14 -21.21 33.65
C GLN A 58 -16.00 -20.05 34.65
N GLY A 59 -16.74 -18.97 34.46
CA GLY A 59 -16.70 -17.80 35.36
C GLY A 59 -15.60 -16.80 35.00
N TRP A 60 -15.67 -15.65 35.65
CA TRP A 60 -14.77 -14.51 35.38
C TRP A 60 -13.39 -14.75 35.98
N SER A 61 -12.31 -14.62 35.16
CA SER A 61 -10.95 -14.72 35.63
C SER A 61 -10.12 -13.50 35.20
N PHE A 62 -8.96 -13.31 35.81
CA PHE A 62 -8.03 -12.21 35.48
C PHE A 62 -7.67 -12.18 33.98
N ASN A 63 -7.49 -13.33 33.35
CA ASN A 63 -7.19 -13.41 31.92
C ASN A 63 -8.33 -12.86 31.06
N TYR A 64 -9.59 -13.06 31.44
CA TYR A 64 -10.74 -12.51 30.72
C TYR A 64 -10.80 -11.01 30.83
N THR A 65 -10.48 -10.49 32.02
CA THR A 65 -10.33 -9.04 32.22
C THR A 65 -9.32 -8.45 31.26
N LEU A 66 -8.15 -9.09 31.08
CA LEU A 66 -7.12 -8.65 30.15
C LEU A 66 -7.56 -8.70 28.68
N ILE A 67 -8.27 -9.78 28.28
CA ILE A 67 -8.83 -9.90 26.94
C ILE A 67 -9.83 -8.78 26.65
N VAL A 68 -10.76 -8.54 27.57
CA VAL A 68 -11.78 -7.48 27.42
C VAL A 68 -11.13 -6.10 27.38
N ILE A 69 -10.22 -5.80 28.30
CA ILE A 69 -9.51 -4.51 28.35
C ILE A 69 -8.71 -4.32 27.04
N GLY A 70 -7.93 -5.31 26.60
CA GLY A 70 -7.16 -5.25 25.36
C GLY A 70 -8.04 -5.03 24.14
N THR A 71 -9.18 -5.73 24.08
CA THR A 71 -10.15 -5.58 22.99
C THR A 71 -10.77 -4.17 22.98
N LEU A 72 -11.16 -3.65 24.15
CA LEU A 72 -11.72 -2.29 24.27
C LEU A 72 -10.71 -1.21 23.89
N ILE A 73 -9.46 -1.34 24.35
CA ILE A 73 -8.39 -0.41 23.99
C ILE A 73 -8.16 -0.43 22.47
N GLY A 74 -8.04 -1.62 21.86
CA GLY A 74 -7.86 -1.79 20.43
C GLY A 74 -9.03 -1.21 19.62
N LEU A 75 -10.26 -1.43 20.08
CA LEU A 75 -11.47 -0.91 19.44
C LEU A 75 -11.52 0.62 19.49
N VAL A 76 -11.19 1.22 20.65
CA VAL A 76 -11.17 2.69 20.81
C VAL A 76 -10.08 3.31 19.90
N ILE A 77 -8.85 2.78 19.94
CA ILE A 77 -7.76 3.29 19.11
C ILE A 77 -8.08 3.12 17.63
N GLY A 78 -8.62 1.96 17.24
CA GLY A 78 -9.01 1.68 15.86
C GLY A 78 -10.14 2.58 15.37
N ALA A 79 -11.16 2.80 16.19
CA ALA A 79 -12.27 3.70 15.86
C ALA A 79 -11.79 5.16 15.75
N LEU A 80 -11.00 5.64 16.71
CA LEU A 80 -10.44 6.99 16.66
C LEU A 80 -9.57 7.17 15.39
N GLY A 81 -8.73 6.19 15.05
CA GLY A 81 -7.94 6.19 13.81
C GLY A 81 -8.84 6.26 12.57
N ALA A 82 -9.88 5.43 12.50
CA ALA A 82 -10.76 5.37 11.35
C ALA A 82 -11.55 6.67 11.10
N TYR A 83 -11.95 7.39 12.17
CA TYR A 83 -12.73 8.63 12.04
C TYR A 83 -11.87 9.90 11.94
N SER A 84 -10.65 9.88 12.50
CA SER A 84 -9.81 11.08 12.60
C SER A 84 -8.81 11.23 11.47
N VAL A 85 -8.42 10.12 10.82
CA VAL A 85 -7.38 10.13 9.80
C VAL A 85 -7.95 10.60 8.46
N LYS A 86 -7.33 11.65 7.91
CA LYS A 86 -7.67 12.16 6.58
C LYS A 86 -7.31 11.12 5.50
N MET A 87 -8.05 11.08 4.40
CA MET A 87 -7.80 10.17 3.26
C MET A 87 -6.38 10.29 2.70
N THR A 88 -5.82 11.51 2.72
CA THR A 88 -4.42 11.75 2.32
C THR A 88 -3.37 11.08 3.21
N SER A 89 -3.74 10.77 4.47
CA SER A 89 -2.88 10.11 5.45
C SER A 89 -3.20 8.61 5.62
N MET A 90 -4.07 8.04 4.78
CA MET A 90 -4.37 6.60 4.82
C MET A 90 -3.14 5.72 4.63
N PRO A 91 -2.18 6.01 3.72
CA PRO A 91 -0.99 5.18 3.57
C PRO A 91 -0.18 5.06 4.87
N GLN A 92 -0.08 6.14 5.63
CA GLN A 92 0.59 6.17 6.93
C GLN A 92 -0.14 5.28 7.94
N MET A 93 -1.47 5.39 8.01
CA MET A 93 -2.30 4.57 8.90
C MET A 93 -2.19 3.08 8.56
N VAL A 94 -2.23 2.73 7.27
CA VAL A 94 -2.06 1.35 6.81
C VAL A 94 -0.71 0.79 7.22
N ALA A 95 0.37 1.56 7.03
CA ALA A 95 1.71 1.16 7.45
C ALA A 95 1.78 0.93 8.97
N LEU A 96 1.20 1.83 9.77
CA LEU A 96 1.20 1.70 11.23
C LEU A 96 0.43 0.45 11.70
N PHE A 97 -0.78 0.22 11.19
CA PHE A 97 -1.58 -0.94 11.55
C PHE A 97 -0.95 -2.26 11.10
N ASN A 98 -0.33 -2.28 9.92
CA ASN A 98 0.45 -3.43 9.48
C ASN A 98 1.61 -3.71 10.46
N GLY A 99 2.33 -2.67 10.88
CA GLY A 99 3.39 -2.80 11.86
C GLY A 99 2.90 -3.40 13.17
N VAL A 100 1.79 -2.88 13.73
CA VAL A 100 1.21 -3.42 14.97
C VAL A 100 0.82 -4.88 14.81
N GLY A 101 0.25 -5.27 13.67
CA GLY A 101 -0.08 -6.67 13.36
C GLY A 101 1.16 -7.57 13.31
N GLY A 102 2.23 -7.13 12.63
CA GLY A 102 3.50 -7.85 12.60
C GLY A 102 4.16 -7.98 13.98
N GLY A 103 4.12 -6.89 14.77
CA GLY A 103 4.61 -6.90 16.15
C GLY A 103 3.84 -7.85 17.06
N ALA A 104 2.50 -7.89 16.92
CA ALA A 104 1.66 -8.82 17.66
C ALA A 104 2.00 -10.29 17.33
N ALA A 105 2.17 -10.63 16.04
CA ALA A 105 2.60 -11.96 15.63
C ALA A 105 3.97 -12.31 16.21
N ALA A 106 4.96 -11.41 16.11
CA ALA A 106 6.29 -11.64 16.69
C ALA A 106 6.26 -11.88 18.20
N LEU A 107 5.40 -11.17 18.93
CA LEU A 107 5.26 -11.36 20.39
C LEU A 107 4.57 -12.68 20.74
N VAL A 108 3.53 -13.07 20.00
CA VAL A 108 2.84 -14.37 20.20
C VAL A 108 3.83 -15.50 19.95
N ALA A 109 4.54 -15.50 18.83
CA ALA A 109 5.57 -16.47 18.52
C ALA A 109 6.66 -16.54 19.60
N SER A 110 7.09 -15.38 20.09
CA SER A 110 8.12 -15.29 21.14
C SER A 110 7.67 -15.92 22.45
N LEU A 111 6.44 -15.64 22.87
CA LEU A 111 5.86 -16.22 24.08
C LEU A 111 5.70 -17.74 23.98
N GLU A 112 5.20 -18.23 22.85
CA GLU A 112 4.99 -19.66 22.65
C GLU A 112 6.32 -20.40 22.51
N PHE A 113 7.34 -19.81 21.87
CA PHE A 113 8.69 -20.38 21.82
C PHE A 113 9.27 -20.54 23.23
N GLN A 114 9.17 -19.49 24.06
CA GLN A 114 9.69 -19.56 25.44
C GLN A 114 8.92 -20.60 26.28
N ARG A 115 7.59 -20.67 26.16
CA ARG A 115 6.79 -21.69 26.84
C ARG A 115 7.20 -23.10 26.43
N GLY A 116 7.37 -23.32 25.13
CA GLY A 116 7.77 -24.61 24.59
C GLY A 116 9.20 -25.01 24.97
N ALA A 117 10.12 -24.07 25.00
CA ALA A 117 11.51 -24.29 25.42
C ALA A 117 11.64 -24.71 26.88
N HIS A 118 10.70 -24.30 27.75
CA HIS A 118 10.62 -24.71 29.16
C HIS A 118 9.74 -25.95 29.39
N SER A 119 9.11 -26.50 28.37
CA SER A 119 8.25 -27.69 28.46
C SER A 119 9.08 -28.96 28.52
N LEU A 120 8.70 -29.88 29.45
CA LEU A 120 9.29 -31.22 29.56
C LEU A 120 9.14 -32.06 28.29
N ALA A 121 8.14 -31.79 27.45
CA ALA A 121 7.90 -32.50 26.20
C ALA A 121 8.78 -32.03 25.04
N GLY A 122 9.44 -30.88 25.19
CA GLY A 122 10.23 -30.23 24.15
C GLY A 122 9.38 -29.69 22.99
N LEU A 123 9.98 -28.86 22.15
CA LEU A 123 9.39 -28.37 20.90
C LEU A 123 9.71 -29.36 19.77
N THR A 124 8.72 -29.72 18.96
CA THR A 124 9.05 -30.37 17.68
C THR A 124 9.80 -29.40 16.79
N THR A 125 10.77 -29.89 16.02
CA THR A 125 11.60 -29.08 15.12
C THR A 125 10.73 -28.19 14.20
N PHE A 126 9.62 -28.73 13.68
CA PHE A 126 8.69 -27.98 12.82
C PHE A 126 8.06 -26.79 13.55
N ILE A 127 7.57 -26.99 14.77
CA ILE A 127 6.95 -25.93 15.58
C ILE A 127 8.00 -24.89 15.97
N ALA A 128 9.20 -25.30 16.36
CA ALA A 128 10.29 -24.37 16.68
C ALA A 128 10.64 -23.49 15.47
N VAL A 129 10.80 -24.09 14.29
CA VAL A 129 11.07 -23.33 13.06
C VAL A 129 9.94 -22.37 12.73
N ALA A 130 8.68 -22.78 12.84
CA ALA A 130 7.52 -21.92 12.58
C ALA A 130 7.50 -20.69 13.52
N MET A 131 7.74 -20.90 14.82
CA MET A 131 7.78 -19.81 15.81
C MET A 131 8.94 -18.86 15.57
N LEU A 132 10.13 -19.37 15.31
CA LEU A 132 11.31 -18.55 15.01
C LEU A 132 11.12 -17.77 13.71
N PHE A 133 10.56 -18.39 12.69
CA PHE A 133 10.20 -17.74 11.43
C PHE A 133 9.18 -16.60 11.65
N ALA A 134 8.10 -16.86 12.40
CA ALA A 134 7.10 -15.84 12.73
C ALA A 134 7.71 -14.68 13.53
N THR A 135 8.59 -14.99 14.49
CA THR A 135 9.31 -13.98 15.27
C THR A 135 10.17 -13.09 14.37
N ILE A 136 10.97 -13.67 13.47
CA ILE A 136 11.87 -12.92 12.59
C ILE A 136 11.07 -12.03 11.64
N ILE A 137 10.12 -12.60 10.91
CA ILE A 137 9.37 -11.88 9.87
C ILE A 137 8.39 -10.88 10.48
N GLY A 138 7.76 -11.22 11.60
CA GLY A 138 6.89 -10.31 12.33
C GLY A 138 7.64 -9.10 12.88
N SER A 139 8.84 -9.31 13.46
CA SER A 139 9.71 -8.24 13.95
C SER A 139 10.20 -7.32 12.83
N LEU A 140 10.62 -7.91 11.71
CA LEU A 140 11.03 -7.19 10.51
C LEU A 140 9.87 -6.35 9.95
N SER A 141 8.67 -6.94 9.87
CA SER A 141 7.48 -6.24 9.39
C SER A 141 7.09 -5.10 10.32
N PHE A 142 7.17 -5.28 11.64
CA PHE A 142 6.92 -4.24 12.63
C PHE A 142 7.84 -3.04 12.45
N SER A 143 9.14 -3.25 12.57
CA SER A 143 10.13 -2.17 12.52
C SER A 143 10.20 -1.51 11.14
N GLY A 144 10.11 -2.31 10.06
CA GLY A 144 10.05 -1.81 8.69
C GLY A 144 8.82 -0.94 8.43
N SER A 145 7.66 -1.32 8.96
CA SER A 145 6.41 -0.55 8.83
C SER A 145 6.46 0.77 9.61
N ILE A 146 7.10 0.81 10.78
CA ILE A 146 7.33 2.06 11.52
C ILE A 146 8.21 3.02 10.70
N ILE A 147 9.27 2.53 10.08
CA ILE A 147 10.10 3.36 9.20
C ILE A 147 9.32 3.82 7.96
N ALA A 148 8.52 2.95 7.36
CA ALA A 148 7.66 3.33 6.23
C ALA A 148 6.67 4.43 6.62
N TYR A 149 6.04 4.32 7.80
CA TYR A 149 5.18 5.36 8.37
C TYR A 149 5.91 6.70 8.49
N LEU A 150 7.10 6.71 9.11
CA LEU A 150 7.88 7.93 9.34
C LEU A 150 8.34 8.60 8.02
N LYS A 151 8.62 7.80 7.00
CA LYS A 151 8.96 8.29 5.65
C LYS A 151 7.75 8.90 4.95
N LEU A 152 6.58 8.27 5.03
CA LEU A 152 5.35 8.80 4.47
C LEU A 152 4.89 10.08 5.18
N GLU A 153 5.21 10.23 6.47
CA GLU A 153 4.97 11.46 7.25
C GLU A 153 5.93 12.61 6.88
N GLY A 154 6.98 12.33 6.07
CA GLY A 154 7.97 13.32 5.66
C GLY A 154 9.08 13.58 6.68
N LYS A 155 9.20 12.76 7.75
CA LYS A 155 10.29 12.90 8.74
C LYS A 155 11.64 12.44 8.21
N PHE A 156 11.64 11.51 7.26
CA PHE A 156 12.83 10.99 6.57
C PHE A 156 12.60 11.05 5.05
N GLU A 157 12.71 12.22 4.44
CA GLU A 157 12.45 12.38 3.01
C GLU A 157 13.51 11.74 2.12
N LYS A 158 14.77 11.82 2.52
CA LYS A 158 15.88 11.31 1.71
C LYS A 158 16.20 9.85 2.03
N PRO A 159 16.45 9.02 1.01
CA PRO A 159 17.00 7.68 1.22
C PRO A 159 18.34 7.77 1.95
N MET A 160 18.49 7.03 3.05
CA MET A 160 19.75 6.94 3.77
C MET A 160 20.53 5.72 3.28
N THR A 161 21.55 5.96 2.49
CA THR A 161 22.41 4.91 1.92
C THR A 161 23.86 5.16 2.31
N PHE A 162 24.61 4.10 2.54
CA PHE A 162 26.05 4.14 2.77
C PHE A 162 26.79 3.02 2.02
N PRO A 163 28.05 3.22 1.64
CA PRO A 163 28.83 2.19 0.95
C PRO A 163 28.92 0.92 1.78
N GLY A 164 28.66 -0.25 1.18
CA GLY A 164 28.72 -1.53 1.86
C GLY A 164 27.46 -1.94 2.64
N GLN A 165 26.42 -1.15 2.63
CA GLN A 165 25.14 -1.45 3.30
C GLN A 165 24.58 -2.83 2.96
N ASN A 166 24.79 -3.29 1.74
CA ASN A 166 24.39 -4.62 1.25
C ASN A 166 25.06 -5.76 1.97
N TYR A 167 26.36 -5.64 2.04
CA TYR A 167 27.16 -6.64 2.72
C TYR A 167 26.78 -6.71 4.19
N LEU A 168 26.54 -5.55 4.82
CA LEU A 168 26.06 -5.49 6.20
C LEU A 168 24.68 -6.13 6.35
N ASN A 169 23.72 -5.81 5.50
CA ASN A 169 22.38 -6.40 5.54
C ASN A 169 22.43 -7.92 5.27
N GLY A 170 23.24 -8.35 4.30
CA GLY A 170 23.47 -9.76 4.05
C GLY A 170 24.09 -10.49 5.24
N LEU A 171 25.08 -9.87 5.90
CA LEU A 171 25.69 -10.41 7.11
C LEU A 171 24.68 -10.52 8.25
N ILE A 172 23.90 -9.48 8.51
CA ILE A 172 22.85 -9.51 9.56
C ILE A 172 21.86 -10.64 9.28
N LEU A 173 21.39 -10.79 8.04
CA LEU A 173 20.48 -11.87 7.66
C LEU A 173 21.12 -13.25 7.90
N LEU A 174 22.38 -13.43 7.53
CA LEU A 174 23.09 -14.69 7.77
C LEU A 174 23.23 -14.98 9.27
N VAL A 175 23.52 -13.97 10.10
CA VAL A 175 23.59 -14.13 11.57
C VAL A 175 22.23 -14.51 12.13
N ILE A 176 21.13 -13.86 11.68
CA ILE A 176 19.75 -14.19 12.09
C ILE A 176 19.44 -15.65 11.74
N LEU A 177 19.72 -16.08 10.51
CA LEU A 177 19.50 -17.45 10.06
C LEU A 177 20.37 -18.45 10.82
N GLY A 178 21.61 -18.11 11.10
CA GLY A 178 22.50 -18.92 11.92
C GLY A 178 22.00 -19.11 13.36
N LEU A 179 21.53 -18.01 13.99
CA LEU A 179 20.91 -18.07 15.31
C LEU A 179 19.60 -18.86 15.29
N CYS A 180 18.80 -18.71 14.24
CA CYS A 180 17.57 -19.49 14.04
C CYS A 180 17.89 -20.99 13.96
N GLY A 181 18.85 -21.39 13.13
CA GLY A 181 19.31 -22.78 13.03
C GLY A 181 19.84 -23.31 14.37
N TRP A 182 20.68 -22.54 15.06
CA TRP A 182 21.19 -22.92 16.36
C TRP A 182 20.10 -23.10 17.40
N LEU A 183 19.14 -22.16 17.49
CA LEU A 183 18.01 -22.23 18.41
C LEU A 183 17.06 -23.39 18.11
N THR A 184 16.91 -23.81 16.86
CA THR A 184 16.09 -24.97 16.49
C THR A 184 16.59 -26.26 17.14
N PHE A 185 17.91 -26.43 17.26
CA PHE A 185 18.51 -27.64 17.82
C PHE A 185 18.91 -27.52 19.31
N ASN A 186 18.99 -26.28 19.85
CA ASN A 186 19.45 -26.01 21.21
C ASN A 186 18.43 -25.17 22.00
N ALA A 187 17.13 -25.45 21.86
CA ALA A 187 16.04 -24.67 22.48
C ALA A 187 16.05 -24.72 24.02
N CYS A 188 16.69 -25.70 24.64
CA CYS A 188 16.73 -25.87 26.09
C CYS A 188 17.98 -25.26 26.72
N GLY A 189 17.83 -24.28 27.63
CA GLY A 189 18.91 -23.74 28.45
C GLY A 189 18.93 -22.20 28.55
N CYS A 190 19.65 -21.67 29.55
CA CYS A 190 19.77 -20.20 29.76
C CYS A 190 20.41 -19.48 28.56
N ASN A 191 21.27 -20.14 27.81
CA ASN A 191 21.90 -19.58 26.62
C ASN A 191 20.91 -19.41 25.47
N SER A 192 19.83 -20.19 25.43
CA SER A 192 18.80 -20.08 24.39
C SER A 192 17.98 -18.81 24.49
N VAL A 193 17.70 -18.32 25.69
CA VAL A 193 16.99 -17.05 25.91
C VAL A 193 17.82 -15.87 25.41
N THR A 194 19.13 -15.85 25.74
CA THR A 194 20.02 -14.78 25.28
C THR A 194 20.16 -14.76 23.74
N ALA A 195 20.33 -15.94 23.13
CA ALA A 195 20.39 -16.07 21.67
C ALA A 195 19.07 -15.68 21.00
N PHE A 196 17.93 -16.02 21.60
CA PHE A 196 16.61 -15.62 21.12
C PHE A 196 16.42 -14.10 21.18
N VAL A 197 16.76 -13.47 22.29
CA VAL A 197 16.69 -11.99 22.44
C VAL A 197 17.61 -11.30 21.44
N ALA A 198 18.82 -11.83 21.22
CA ALA A 198 19.74 -11.31 20.22
C ALA A 198 19.18 -11.43 18.81
N MET A 199 18.61 -12.58 18.45
CA MET A 199 17.95 -12.80 17.16
C MET A 199 16.76 -11.85 16.97
N PHE A 200 15.92 -11.68 17.98
CA PHE A 200 14.77 -10.77 17.97
C PHE A 200 15.21 -9.31 17.74
N ALA A 201 16.22 -8.86 18.49
CA ALA A 201 16.78 -7.51 18.35
C ALA A 201 17.41 -7.28 16.96
N LEU A 202 18.14 -8.27 16.45
CA LEU A 202 18.71 -8.22 15.09
C LEU A 202 17.62 -8.20 14.01
N ALA A 203 16.53 -8.94 14.19
CA ALA A 203 15.39 -8.92 13.25
C ALA A 203 14.69 -7.56 13.23
N LEU A 204 14.51 -6.91 14.38
CA LEU A 204 14.02 -5.54 14.47
C LEU A 204 14.96 -4.55 13.76
N PHE A 205 16.26 -4.67 14.01
CA PHE A 205 17.26 -3.81 13.36
C PHE A 205 17.28 -4.04 11.84
N PHE A 206 17.18 -5.28 11.40
CA PHE A 206 17.15 -5.63 9.99
C PHE A 206 15.95 -5.02 9.25
N GLY A 207 14.77 -4.98 9.87
CA GLY A 207 13.59 -4.31 9.29
C GLY A 207 13.83 -2.81 9.10
N VAL A 208 14.48 -2.13 10.04
CA VAL A 208 14.91 -0.72 9.90
C VAL A 208 15.92 -0.59 8.75
N ALA A 209 16.98 -1.41 8.75
CA ALA A 209 18.05 -1.36 7.78
C ALA A 209 17.58 -1.65 6.34
N MET A 210 16.57 -2.49 6.19
CA MET A 210 15.96 -2.83 4.89
C MET A 210 15.14 -1.67 4.32
N VAL A 211 14.36 -0.96 5.14
CA VAL A 211 13.42 0.07 4.65
C VAL A 211 14.07 1.46 4.56
N MET A 212 15.10 1.76 5.36
CA MET A 212 15.78 3.07 5.37
C MET A 212 16.30 3.53 3.99
N PRO A 213 16.93 2.69 3.17
CA PRO A 213 17.45 3.12 1.87
C PRO A 213 16.39 3.30 0.78
N ILE A 214 15.17 2.80 0.97
CA ILE A 214 14.13 2.82 -0.06
C ILE A 214 13.49 4.20 -0.16
N GLY A 215 13.31 4.72 -1.37
CA GLY A 215 12.70 6.03 -1.64
C GLY A 215 11.19 6.07 -1.38
N GLY A 216 10.66 7.27 -1.17
CA GLY A 216 9.21 7.48 -0.92
C GLY A 216 8.30 7.01 -2.05
N ALA A 217 8.78 7.03 -3.30
CA ALA A 217 8.04 6.55 -4.47
C ALA A 217 7.77 5.02 -4.41
N ASP A 218 8.71 4.25 -3.86
CA ASP A 218 8.63 2.81 -3.77
C ASP A 218 7.93 2.33 -2.49
N MET A 219 7.58 3.26 -1.57
CA MET A 219 6.92 2.93 -0.30
C MET A 219 5.62 2.13 -0.44
N PRO A 220 4.74 2.37 -1.42
CA PRO A 220 3.55 1.54 -1.61
C PRO A 220 3.86 0.06 -1.82
N VAL A 221 4.91 -0.24 -2.60
CA VAL A 221 5.37 -1.61 -2.85
C VAL A 221 5.92 -2.23 -1.57
N VAL A 222 6.73 -1.47 -0.83
CA VAL A 222 7.31 -1.92 0.45
C VAL A 222 6.23 -2.23 1.48
N ILE A 223 5.20 -1.37 1.61
CA ILE A 223 4.09 -1.61 2.53
C ILE A 223 3.33 -2.88 2.15
N SER A 224 3.07 -3.09 0.87
CA SER A 224 2.41 -4.31 0.37
C SER A 224 3.23 -5.57 0.69
N LEU A 225 4.55 -5.51 0.52
CA LEU A 225 5.45 -6.60 0.86
C LEU A 225 5.50 -6.87 2.37
N LEU A 226 5.61 -5.82 3.19
CA LEU A 226 5.57 -5.95 4.65
C LEU A 226 4.24 -6.51 5.14
N ASN A 227 3.13 -6.17 4.48
CA ASN A 227 1.82 -6.77 4.74
C ASN A 227 1.80 -8.27 4.40
N SER A 228 2.43 -8.67 3.29
CA SER A 228 2.62 -10.09 2.97
C SER A 228 3.42 -10.82 4.06
N PHE A 229 4.49 -10.22 4.55
CA PHE A 229 5.30 -10.76 5.63
C PHE A 229 4.51 -10.90 6.93
N THR A 230 3.70 -9.88 7.28
CA THR A 230 2.78 -9.98 8.42
C THR A 230 1.82 -11.15 8.27
N GLY A 231 1.23 -11.34 7.09
CA GLY A 231 0.35 -12.47 6.82
C GLY A 231 1.05 -13.82 6.98
N LEU A 232 2.28 -13.96 6.46
CA LEU A 232 3.08 -15.18 6.61
C LEU A 232 3.47 -15.45 8.07
N ALA A 233 3.80 -14.41 8.85
CA ALA A 233 4.07 -14.54 10.28
C ALA A 233 2.85 -15.07 11.03
N VAL A 234 1.65 -14.51 10.78
CA VAL A 234 0.39 -14.99 11.38
C VAL A 234 0.07 -16.42 10.97
N ALA A 235 0.34 -16.80 9.71
CA ALA A 235 0.15 -18.20 9.26
C ALA A 235 1.07 -19.16 10.02
N ALA A 236 2.34 -18.79 10.20
CA ALA A 236 3.31 -19.61 10.95
C ALA A 236 2.93 -19.72 12.43
N ASP A 237 2.46 -18.64 13.06
CA ASP A 237 1.88 -18.68 14.40
C ASP A 237 0.68 -19.66 14.47
N GLY A 238 -0.21 -19.59 13.48
CA GLY A 238 -1.36 -20.47 13.38
C GLY A 238 -0.97 -21.94 13.36
N PHE A 239 0.12 -22.30 12.64
CA PHE A 239 0.67 -23.66 12.70
C PHE A 239 1.23 -24.00 14.08
N ALA A 240 1.96 -23.08 14.70
CA ALA A 240 2.60 -23.28 15.99
C ALA A 240 1.58 -23.51 17.12
N ILE A 241 0.50 -22.75 17.14
CA ILE A 241 -0.57 -22.85 18.15
C ILE A 241 -1.74 -23.77 17.71
N ASN A 242 -1.63 -24.43 16.57
CA ASN A 242 -2.65 -25.30 15.99
C ASN A 242 -4.01 -24.61 15.78
N ASN A 243 -3.99 -23.38 15.29
CA ASN A 243 -5.18 -22.57 15.00
C ASN A 243 -5.41 -22.42 13.49
N LEU A 244 -6.31 -23.23 12.95
CA LEU A 244 -6.60 -23.27 11.51
C LEU A 244 -7.11 -21.92 10.96
N ALA A 245 -7.88 -21.16 11.74
CA ALA A 245 -8.36 -19.84 11.30
C ALA A 245 -7.20 -18.86 11.06
N MET A 246 -6.19 -18.86 11.93
CA MET A 246 -4.98 -18.06 11.74
C MET A 246 -4.18 -18.52 10.53
N VAL A 247 -4.05 -19.84 10.31
CA VAL A 247 -3.38 -20.38 9.13
C VAL A 247 -4.07 -19.89 7.86
N VAL A 248 -5.40 -20.03 7.77
CA VAL A 248 -6.18 -19.63 6.59
C VAL A 248 -6.10 -18.12 6.39
N ALA A 249 -6.36 -17.32 7.41
CA ALA A 249 -6.32 -15.86 7.30
C ALA A 249 -4.91 -15.37 6.94
N GLY A 250 -3.88 -15.88 7.61
CA GLY A 250 -2.49 -15.50 7.36
C GLY A 250 -2.00 -15.87 5.96
N THR A 251 -2.34 -17.07 5.46
CA THR A 251 -1.97 -17.48 4.09
C THR A 251 -2.69 -16.66 3.03
N LEU A 252 -3.96 -16.31 3.23
CA LEU A 252 -4.72 -15.46 2.31
C LEU A 252 -4.13 -14.05 2.25
N VAL A 253 -3.83 -13.44 3.40
CA VAL A 253 -3.21 -12.11 3.46
C VAL A 253 -1.79 -12.15 2.88
N GLY A 254 -1.00 -13.16 3.24
CA GLY A 254 0.36 -13.35 2.73
C GLY A 254 0.41 -13.49 1.21
N SER A 255 -0.46 -14.34 0.64
CA SER A 255 -0.53 -14.55 -0.81
C SER A 255 -1.08 -13.33 -1.54
N SER A 256 -2.15 -12.70 -1.05
CA SER A 256 -2.71 -11.51 -1.68
C SER A 256 -1.74 -10.32 -1.64
N GLY A 257 -1.03 -10.12 -0.52
CA GLY A 257 0.02 -9.11 -0.41
C GLY A 257 1.19 -9.35 -1.36
N THR A 258 1.61 -10.61 -1.54
CA THR A 258 2.64 -10.99 -2.52
C THR A 258 2.19 -10.68 -3.94
N LEU A 259 0.99 -11.10 -4.33
CA LEU A 259 0.43 -10.83 -5.66
C LEU A 259 0.33 -9.34 -5.92
N LEU A 260 -0.16 -8.56 -4.95
CA LEU A 260 -0.25 -7.11 -5.07
C LEU A 260 1.14 -6.47 -5.25
N THR A 261 2.14 -6.93 -4.48
CA THR A 261 3.53 -6.48 -4.62
C THR A 261 4.07 -6.73 -6.03
N LEU A 262 3.84 -7.92 -6.58
CA LEU A 262 4.27 -8.28 -7.94
C LEU A 262 3.57 -7.42 -9.00
N LEU A 263 2.26 -7.22 -8.88
CA LEU A 263 1.49 -6.36 -9.80
C LEU A 263 1.96 -4.91 -9.76
N MET A 264 2.24 -4.37 -8.56
CA MET A 264 2.76 -3.02 -8.42
C MET A 264 4.18 -2.89 -9.00
N CYS A 265 5.05 -3.85 -8.77
CA CYS A 265 6.38 -3.90 -9.37
C CYS A 265 6.29 -3.92 -10.91
N LYS A 266 5.36 -4.71 -11.47
CA LYS A 266 5.08 -4.73 -12.90
C LYS A 266 4.59 -3.37 -13.41
N ALA A 267 3.65 -2.75 -12.68
CA ALA A 267 3.12 -1.42 -13.03
C ALA A 267 4.17 -0.30 -12.97
N MET A 268 5.23 -0.48 -12.17
CA MET A 268 6.37 0.44 -12.09
C MET A 268 7.53 0.04 -13.01
N ASN A 269 7.40 -1.06 -13.74
CA ASN A 269 8.48 -1.69 -14.52
C ASN A 269 9.78 -1.90 -13.74
N ARG A 270 9.65 -2.32 -12.48
CA ARG A 270 10.78 -2.60 -11.59
C ARG A 270 10.68 -4.03 -11.06
N PRO A 271 11.72 -4.87 -11.13
CA PRO A 271 11.69 -6.17 -10.49
C PRO A 271 11.67 -6.00 -8.96
N VAL A 272 10.99 -6.93 -8.27
CA VAL A 272 10.90 -6.94 -6.80
C VAL A 272 12.28 -6.89 -6.14
N THR A 273 13.25 -7.58 -6.73
CA THR A 273 14.64 -7.56 -6.29
C THR A 273 15.24 -6.16 -6.30
N ASN A 274 14.91 -5.33 -7.29
CA ASN A 274 15.38 -3.94 -7.31
C ASN A 274 14.67 -3.06 -6.28
N VAL A 275 13.44 -3.33 -5.93
CA VAL A 275 12.75 -2.61 -4.86
C VAL A 275 13.33 -2.99 -3.49
N LEU A 276 13.56 -4.29 -3.27
CA LEU A 276 14.13 -4.80 -2.01
C LEU A 276 15.62 -4.54 -1.86
N PHE A 277 16.34 -4.69 -2.96
CA PHE A 277 17.79 -4.66 -2.99
C PHE A 277 18.35 -3.56 -3.89
N GLY A 278 17.55 -2.84 -4.62
CA GLY A 278 17.96 -1.86 -5.65
C GLY A 278 18.46 -0.54 -5.07
N ALA A 279 18.22 -0.31 -3.79
CA ALA A 279 19.07 0.59 -3.02
C ALA A 279 20.53 0.09 -3.03
N PHE A 280 20.76 -1.06 -3.56
CA PHE A 280 21.97 -1.84 -3.54
C PHE A 280 22.88 -1.72 -4.75
N GLY A 281 22.49 -1.20 -5.86
CA GLY A 281 23.39 -1.31 -7.01
C GLY A 281 23.20 -0.28 -8.09
N SER A 282 22.13 0.44 -8.09
CA SER A 282 22.01 1.62 -8.93
C SER A 282 22.25 2.88 -8.09
N GLY A 283 23.49 3.20 -7.85
CA GLY A 283 24.00 4.55 -7.87
C GLY A 283 23.72 5.16 -9.24
N GLY A 284 22.55 5.02 -9.72
CA GLY A 284 21.92 5.70 -10.83
C GLY A 284 21.18 6.90 -10.29
N GLY A 285 21.86 7.77 -9.58
CA GLY A 285 21.71 9.18 -9.72
C GLY A 285 22.09 9.48 -11.16
N GLY A 286 21.24 9.16 -12.10
CA GLY A 286 21.28 9.69 -13.45
C GLY A 286 20.93 11.16 -13.38
N SER A 287 21.86 11.96 -12.86
CA SER A 287 21.93 13.36 -13.22
C SER A 287 22.29 13.39 -14.70
N GLY A 288 21.33 13.74 -15.56
CA GLY A 288 21.64 14.31 -16.84
C GLY A 288 21.71 13.38 -18.05
N GLY A 289 20.67 12.64 -18.37
CA GLY A 289 20.54 11.97 -19.66
C GLY A 289 19.41 12.45 -20.58
N GLY A 290 18.57 13.38 -20.14
CA GLY A 290 17.45 13.88 -20.95
C GLY A 290 17.42 15.39 -21.21
N ALA A 291 18.40 16.11 -20.71
CA ALA A 291 18.40 17.57 -20.84
C ALA A 291 18.73 18.10 -22.24
N SER A 292 19.26 17.24 -23.13
CA SER A 292 19.72 17.70 -24.46
C SER A 292 18.60 17.75 -25.51
N ASP A 293 17.54 16.94 -25.41
CA ASP A 293 16.48 16.88 -26.43
C ASP A 293 15.34 17.88 -26.22
N LEU A 294 15.26 18.48 -25.05
CA LEU A 294 14.23 19.47 -24.70
C LEU A 294 14.74 20.92 -24.74
N ALA A 295 16.03 21.11 -24.95
CA ALA A 295 16.65 22.44 -25.04
C ALA A 295 16.03 23.26 -26.18
N GLY A 296 15.32 24.32 -25.83
CA GLY A 296 14.64 25.21 -26.80
C GLY A 296 13.14 24.94 -27.00
N LYS A 297 12.56 23.89 -26.40
CA LYS A 297 11.11 23.70 -26.40
C LYS A 297 10.44 24.55 -25.30
N THR A 298 9.38 25.26 -25.68
CA THR A 298 8.59 26.08 -24.76
C THR A 298 7.24 25.43 -24.47
N VAL A 299 6.80 25.54 -23.23
CA VAL A 299 5.46 25.11 -22.84
C VAL A 299 4.43 26.16 -23.29
N LYS A 300 3.22 25.72 -23.59
CA LYS A 300 2.12 26.59 -24.03
C LYS A 300 1.17 26.81 -22.84
N PRO A 301 1.22 27.97 -22.15
CA PRO A 301 0.29 28.24 -21.06
C PRO A 301 -1.13 28.47 -21.61
N ILE A 302 -2.14 28.18 -20.80
CA ILE A 302 -3.56 28.41 -21.09
C ILE A 302 -4.24 28.99 -19.87
N GLN A 303 -5.31 29.79 -20.07
CA GLN A 303 -6.12 30.37 -19.00
C GLN A 303 -7.34 29.49 -18.69
N ALA A 304 -7.87 29.63 -17.47
CA ALA A 304 -9.00 28.80 -17.03
C ALA A 304 -10.25 28.98 -17.90
N ASP A 305 -10.51 30.19 -18.37
CA ASP A 305 -11.66 30.50 -19.22
C ASP A 305 -11.58 29.79 -20.58
N GLU A 306 -10.39 29.72 -21.16
CA GLU A 306 -10.14 29.02 -22.43
C GLU A 306 -10.30 27.49 -22.23
N VAL A 307 -9.84 26.97 -21.09
CA VAL A 307 -10.01 25.55 -20.75
C VAL A 307 -11.49 25.24 -20.54
N ALA A 308 -12.25 26.13 -19.89
CA ALA A 308 -13.68 25.94 -19.67
C ALA A 308 -14.43 25.83 -21.00
N LEU A 309 -14.11 26.68 -21.99
CA LEU A 309 -14.68 26.58 -23.35
C LEU A 309 -14.34 25.26 -24.02
N LEU A 310 -13.07 24.84 -23.98
CA LEU A 310 -12.66 23.54 -24.56
C LEU A 310 -13.41 22.37 -23.93
N LEU A 311 -13.62 22.38 -22.61
CA LEU A 311 -14.35 21.34 -21.90
C LEU A 311 -15.87 21.38 -22.20
N ALA A 312 -16.46 22.58 -22.31
CA ALA A 312 -17.89 22.74 -22.54
C ALA A 312 -18.32 22.26 -23.94
N TYR A 313 -17.45 22.39 -24.95
CA TYR A 313 -17.70 21.94 -26.32
C TYR A 313 -17.16 20.54 -26.64
N ALA A 314 -16.50 19.88 -25.70
CA ALA A 314 -16.03 18.51 -25.88
C ALA A 314 -17.19 17.52 -25.83
N GLN A 315 -17.11 16.44 -26.60
CA GLN A 315 -18.03 15.31 -26.49
C GLN A 315 -17.52 14.32 -25.44
N ARG A 316 -16.22 14.09 -25.39
CA ARG A 316 -15.60 13.13 -24.46
C ARG A 316 -14.39 13.73 -23.77
N VAL A 317 -14.41 13.72 -22.45
CA VAL A 317 -13.36 14.22 -21.57
C VAL A 317 -12.82 13.09 -20.71
N VAL A 318 -11.51 12.96 -20.64
CA VAL A 318 -10.84 12.03 -19.72
C VAL A 318 -10.07 12.81 -18.69
N VAL A 319 -10.33 12.54 -17.42
CA VAL A 319 -9.60 13.10 -16.28
C VAL A 319 -8.55 12.10 -15.81
N VAL A 320 -7.29 12.53 -15.73
CA VAL A 320 -6.17 11.73 -15.20
C VAL A 320 -5.79 12.26 -13.83
N PRO A 321 -6.29 11.65 -12.75
CA PRO A 321 -5.98 12.08 -11.40
C PRO A 321 -4.58 11.59 -10.99
N GLY A 322 -3.83 12.43 -10.30
CA GLY A 322 -2.53 12.10 -9.73
C GLY A 322 -2.40 12.52 -8.27
N TYR A 323 -1.23 12.28 -7.70
CA TYR A 323 -0.95 12.60 -6.30
C TYR A 323 -1.13 14.10 -5.97
N GLY A 324 -0.85 14.99 -6.93
CA GLY A 324 -1.07 16.43 -6.74
C GLY A 324 -2.53 16.80 -6.49
N MET A 325 -3.48 16.07 -7.07
CA MET A 325 -4.91 16.22 -6.77
C MET A 325 -5.21 15.88 -5.30
N ALA A 326 -4.61 14.80 -4.79
CA ALA A 326 -4.76 14.38 -3.41
C ALA A 326 -4.20 15.42 -2.43
N VAL A 327 -2.99 15.94 -2.70
CA VAL A 327 -2.34 16.94 -1.87
C VAL A 327 -3.15 18.24 -1.81
N ALA A 328 -3.72 18.67 -2.93
CA ALA A 328 -4.57 19.84 -3.00
C ALA A 328 -6.00 19.60 -2.44
N GLN A 329 -6.35 18.35 -2.09
CA GLN A 329 -7.70 17.97 -1.69
C GLN A 329 -8.77 18.45 -2.70
N ALA A 330 -8.49 18.25 -3.98
CA ALA A 330 -9.27 18.78 -5.09
C ALA A 330 -10.33 17.81 -5.62
N GLN A 331 -10.47 16.61 -5.03
CA GLN A 331 -11.38 15.55 -5.48
C GLN A 331 -12.85 15.99 -5.54
N HIS A 332 -13.29 16.85 -4.61
CA HIS A 332 -14.66 17.35 -4.59
C HIS A 332 -14.90 18.37 -5.72
N SER A 333 -13.91 19.24 -5.98
CA SER A 333 -13.99 20.20 -7.10
C SER A 333 -13.95 19.50 -8.46
N VAL A 334 -13.19 18.40 -8.58
CA VAL A 334 -13.19 17.56 -9.79
C VAL A 334 -14.56 16.93 -10.01
N ARG A 335 -15.18 16.41 -8.96
CA ARG A 335 -16.55 15.88 -9.06
C ARG A 335 -17.54 16.93 -9.51
N GLU A 336 -17.51 18.14 -8.90
CA GLU A 336 -18.40 19.23 -9.28
C GLU A 336 -18.21 19.60 -10.75
N LEU A 337 -16.98 19.68 -11.25
CA LEU A 337 -16.68 19.89 -12.67
C LEU A 337 -17.30 18.79 -13.54
N THR A 338 -17.17 17.52 -13.14
CA THR A 338 -17.74 16.37 -13.86
C THR A 338 -19.25 16.44 -13.93
N GLU A 339 -19.91 16.82 -12.84
CA GLU A 339 -21.37 16.99 -12.80
C GLU A 339 -21.86 18.11 -13.72
N GLU A 340 -21.14 19.27 -13.73
CA GLU A 340 -21.50 20.39 -14.61
C GLU A 340 -21.30 20.06 -16.09
N LEU A 341 -20.22 19.35 -16.43
CA LEU A 341 -19.99 18.86 -17.80
C LEU A 341 -21.04 17.83 -18.21
N GLY A 342 -21.41 16.93 -17.32
CA GLY A 342 -22.46 15.93 -17.57
C GLY A 342 -23.82 16.55 -17.83
N LYS A 343 -24.19 17.66 -17.17
CA LYS A 343 -25.42 18.43 -17.44
C LYS A 343 -25.47 18.98 -18.88
N ARG A 344 -24.30 19.19 -19.48
CA ARG A 344 -24.14 19.66 -20.86
C ARG A 344 -24.04 18.52 -21.88
N GLY A 345 -24.16 17.28 -21.45
CA GLY A 345 -24.08 16.09 -22.31
C GLY A 345 -22.65 15.66 -22.62
N VAL A 346 -21.64 16.17 -21.92
CA VAL A 346 -20.25 15.74 -22.06
C VAL A 346 -20.03 14.43 -21.32
N GLU A 347 -19.51 13.42 -22.01
CA GLU A 347 -19.11 12.16 -21.38
C GLU A 347 -17.77 12.35 -20.64
N VAL A 348 -17.77 12.19 -19.31
CA VAL A 348 -16.56 12.32 -18.49
C VAL A 348 -16.18 10.97 -17.89
N GLN A 349 -14.94 10.56 -18.10
CA GLN A 349 -14.35 9.34 -17.54
C GLN A 349 -13.05 9.66 -16.81
N PHE A 350 -12.68 8.81 -15.86
CA PHE A 350 -11.43 8.94 -15.11
C PHE A 350 -10.48 7.80 -15.51
N ALA A 351 -9.28 8.15 -15.98
CA ALA A 351 -8.24 7.19 -16.28
C ALA A 351 -7.39 6.96 -15.03
N ILE A 352 -7.49 5.77 -14.45
CA ILE A 352 -6.81 5.43 -13.21
C ILE A 352 -5.55 4.62 -13.50
N HIS A 353 -4.41 5.13 -13.04
CA HIS A 353 -3.16 4.41 -13.08
C HIS A 353 -2.95 3.64 -11.77
N PRO A 354 -2.57 2.35 -11.78
CA PRO A 354 -2.48 1.51 -10.57
C PRO A 354 -1.50 2.03 -9.52
N VAL A 355 -0.46 2.75 -9.92
CA VAL A 355 0.54 3.32 -9.00
C VAL A 355 0.41 4.84 -8.83
N ALA A 356 -0.68 5.46 -9.30
CA ALA A 356 -0.93 6.87 -9.03
C ALA A 356 -1.23 7.08 -7.53
N GLY A 357 -0.40 7.87 -6.86
CA GLY A 357 -0.58 8.18 -5.45
C GLY A 357 0.49 7.59 -4.54
N ARG A 358 0.13 7.27 -3.29
CA ARG A 358 1.03 6.74 -2.25
C ARG A 358 0.61 5.38 -1.69
N MET A 359 -0.45 4.78 -2.22
CA MET A 359 -0.91 3.43 -1.91
C MET A 359 -1.67 2.86 -3.11
N PRO A 360 -1.82 1.52 -3.22
CA PRO A 360 -2.67 0.90 -4.24
C PRO A 360 -4.10 1.44 -4.17
N GLY A 361 -4.68 1.79 -5.33
CA GLY A 361 -6.04 2.31 -5.40
C GLY A 361 -6.25 3.69 -4.77
N HIS A 362 -5.19 4.46 -4.52
CA HIS A 362 -5.29 5.77 -3.86
C HIS A 362 -6.27 6.71 -4.57
N MET A 363 -6.22 6.76 -5.91
CA MET A 363 -7.12 7.62 -6.68
C MET A 363 -8.57 7.12 -6.62
N ASN A 364 -8.78 5.80 -6.64
CA ASN A 364 -10.10 5.20 -6.51
C ASN A 364 -10.76 5.57 -5.17
N VAL A 365 -9.99 5.50 -4.08
CA VAL A 365 -10.48 5.85 -2.73
C VAL A 365 -10.86 7.34 -2.65
N LEU A 366 -10.01 8.24 -3.16
CA LEU A 366 -10.28 9.69 -3.14
C LEU A 366 -11.50 10.08 -3.98
N LEU A 367 -11.64 9.48 -5.16
CA LEU A 367 -12.79 9.74 -6.03
C LEU A 367 -14.07 9.13 -5.45
N ALA A 368 -13.97 7.96 -4.79
CA ALA A 368 -15.08 7.37 -4.04
C ALA A 368 -15.50 8.24 -2.84
N GLU A 369 -14.56 8.84 -2.11
CA GLU A 369 -14.84 9.82 -1.05
C GLU A 369 -15.63 11.02 -1.59
N ALA A 370 -15.26 11.49 -2.78
CA ALA A 370 -15.99 12.54 -3.47
C ALA A 370 -17.33 12.06 -4.06
N ASN A 371 -17.72 10.79 -3.90
CA ASN A 371 -18.90 10.15 -4.50
C ASN A 371 -18.92 10.18 -6.04
N VAL A 372 -17.78 10.08 -6.70
CA VAL A 372 -17.72 9.83 -8.15
C VAL A 372 -18.24 8.41 -8.43
N PRO A 373 -19.13 8.23 -9.41
CA PRO A 373 -19.63 6.91 -9.76
C PRO A 373 -18.53 5.96 -10.21
N TYR A 374 -18.56 4.71 -9.72
CA TYR A 374 -17.51 3.72 -10.02
C TYR A 374 -17.43 3.31 -11.49
N ASP A 375 -18.52 3.42 -12.23
CA ASP A 375 -18.58 3.16 -13.67
C ASP A 375 -17.81 4.20 -14.50
N GLN A 376 -17.54 5.37 -13.94
CA GLN A 376 -16.67 6.39 -14.56
C GLN A 376 -15.18 6.17 -14.27
N LEU A 377 -14.82 5.30 -13.32
CA LEU A 377 -13.44 4.99 -12.96
C LEU A 377 -12.92 3.84 -13.83
N ILE A 378 -12.17 4.17 -14.87
CA ILE A 378 -11.67 3.21 -15.85
C ILE A 378 -10.18 2.98 -15.63
N GLU A 379 -9.77 1.73 -15.58
CA GLU A 379 -8.36 1.38 -15.45
C GLU A 379 -7.58 1.73 -16.73
N MET A 380 -6.32 2.06 -16.57
CA MET A 380 -5.41 2.47 -17.64
C MET A 380 -5.44 1.52 -18.85
N GLU A 381 -5.41 0.22 -18.62
CA GLU A 381 -5.38 -0.79 -19.68
C GLU A 381 -6.66 -0.79 -20.52
N ALA A 382 -7.80 -0.48 -19.90
CA ALA A 382 -9.09 -0.43 -20.57
C ALA A 382 -9.32 0.89 -21.32
N ILE A 383 -8.78 2.02 -20.83
CA ILE A 383 -9.01 3.33 -21.44
C ILE A 383 -8.01 3.68 -22.54
N ASN A 384 -6.73 3.24 -22.45
CA ASN A 384 -5.68 3.57 -23.40
C ASN A 384 -6.07 3.30 -24.86
N PRO A 385 -6.72 2.17 -25.21
CA PRO A 385 -7.13 1.91 -26.61
C PRO A 385 -8.12 2.93 -27.17
N SER A 386 -8.79 3.72 -26.34
CA SER A 386 -9.79 4.70 -26.75
C SER A 386 -9.32 6.16 -26.65
N MET A 387 -8.08 6.41 -26.25
CA MET A 387 -7.55 7.77 -26.02
C MET A 387 -7.55 8.63 -27.28
N ASP A 388 -7.41 8.04 -28.47
CA ASP A 388 -7.48 8.75 -29.77
C ASP A 388 -8.84 9.43 -30.03
N ARG A 389 -9.91 8.94 -29.36
CA ARG A 389 -11.28 9.44 -29.50
C ARG A 389 -11.64 10.50 -28.44
N VAL A 390 -10.71 10.82 -27.57
CA VAL A 390 -10.90 11.79 -26.48
C VAL A 390 -10.60 13.18 -26.99
N ASP A 391 -11.55 14.11 -26.81
CA ASP A 391 -11.40 15.50 -27.23
C ASP A 391 -10.45 16.25 -26.28
N VAL A 392 -10.68 16.13 -24.97
CA VAL A 392 -9.84 16.78 -23.96
C VAL A 392 -9.42 15.78 -22.89
N CYS A 393 -8.12 15.68 -22.65
CA CYS A 393 -7.54 14.97 -21.53
C CYS A 393 -7.09 15.97 -20.45
N LEU A 394 -7.71 15.93 -19.28
CA LEU A 394 -7.40 16.81 -18.15
C LEU A 394 -6.52 16.09 -17.14
N VAL A 395 -5.23 16.38 -17.11
CA VAL A 395 -4.25 15.80 -16.18
C VAL A 395 -4.16 16.66 -14.93
N ILE A 396 -4.52 16.08 -13.76
CA ILE A 396 -4.58 16.82 -12.50
C ILE A 396 -3.54 16.27 -11.51
N GLY A 397 -2.40 16.93 -11.42
CA GLY A 397 -1.36 16.57 -10.47
C GLY A 397 -0.70 15.21 -10.71
N ALA A 398 -0.78 14.66 -11.91
CA ALA A 398 -0.02 13.49 -12.38
C ALA A 398 1.24 13.97 -13.13
N ASN A 399 2.30 13.16 -13.12
CA ASN A 399 3.53 13.44 -13.83
C ASN A 399 4.08 12.18 -14.52
N ASP A 400 4.80 11.32 -13.81
CA ASP A 400 5.51 10.18 -14.39
C ASP A 400 4.57 9.19 -15.08
N VAL A 401 3.37 9.01 -14.56
CA VAL A 401 2.32 8.09 -15.09
C VAL A 401 1.70 8.52 -16.43
N VAL A 402 2.01 9.73 -16.92
CA VAL A 402 1.60 10.25 -18.22
C VAL A 402 2.81 10.68 -19.07
N ASN A 403 4.04 10.32 -18.70
CA ASN A 403 5.24 10.76 -19.37
C ASN A 403 5.57 9.85 -20.56
N PRO A 404 5.54 10.35 -21.82
CA PRO A 404 5.89 9.55 -23.01
C PRO A 404 7.31 9.04 -23.00
N ALA A 405 8.25 9.62 -22.22
CA ALA A 405 9.60 9.12 -22.07
C ALA A 405 9.65 7.65 -21.62
N ALA A 406 8.62 7.18 -20.90
CA ALA A 406 8.49 5.76 -20.53
C ALA A 406 8.41 4.83 -21.76
N ARG A 407 7.95 5.34 -22.90
CA ARG A 407 7.80 4.59 -24.14
C ARG A 407 8.88 4.94 -25.17
N GLU A 408 9.28 6.22 -25.23
CA GLU A 408 10.09 6.78 -26.30
C GLU A 408 11.59 6.79 -25.98
N ASP A 409 11.99 6.95 -24.72
CA ASP A 409 13.39 7.11 -24.31
C ASP A 409 13.92 5.90 -23.53
N LYS A 410 14.76 5.09 -24.21
CA LYS A 410 15.39 3.91 -23.61
C LYS A 410 16.38 4.21 -22.48
N SER A 411 16.86 5.46 -22.39
CA SER A 411 17.78 5.91 -21.33
C SER A 411 17.04 6.39 -20.08
N SER A 412 15.74 6.58 -20.18
CA SER A 412 14.90 7.08 -19.09
C SER A 412 14.77 6.08 -17.94
N PRO A 413 14.87 6.51 -16.68
CA PRO A 413 14.66 5.66 -15.51
C PRO A 413 13.26 5.00 -15.44
N ILE A 414 12.29 5.55 -16.17
CA ILE A 414 10.92 5.04 -16.26
C ILE A 414 10.67 4.24 -17.54
N TYR A 415 11.68 3.98 -18.35
CA TYR A 415 11.51 3.24 -19.60
C TYR A 415 10.85 1.88 -19.38
N GLY A 416 9.83 1.58 -20.20
CA GLY A 416 9.05 0.36 -20.11
C GLY A 416 7.94 0.39 -19.01
N MET A 417 7.80 1.44 -18.24
CA MET A 417 6.68 1.62 -17.33
C MET A 417 5.39 1.82 -18.14
N PRO A 418 4.33 1.06 -17.88
CA PRO A 418 3.02 1.35 -18.47
C PRO A 418 2.58 2.77 -18.07
N ILE A 419 2.03 3.52 -19.01
CA ILE A 419 1.56 4.89 -18.80
C ILE A 419 0.15 5.08 -19.36
N ILE A 420 -0.56 6.09 -18.88
CA ILE A 420 -1.76 6.59 -19.53
C ILE A 420 -1.31 7.39 -20.76
N GLU A 421 -1.76 6.99 -21.93
CA GLU A 421 -1.35 7.57 -23.22
C GLU A 421 -2.08 8.88 -23.51
N ALA A 422 -1.98 9.84 -22.58
CA ALA A 422 -2.63 11.15 -22.66
C ALA A 422 -2.22 11.93 -23.93
N ASP A 423 -1.00 11.71 -24.43
CA ASP A 423 -0.48 12.34 -25.62
C ASP A 423 -1.22 11.99 -26.93
N ARG A 424 -2.05 10.92 -26.92
CA ARG A 424 -2.87 10.52 -28.07
C ARG A 424 -4.20 11.30 -28.19
N CYS A 425 -4.60 12.03 -27.12
CA CYS A 425 -5.81 12.82 -27.16
C CYS A 425 -5.67 14.02 -28.08
N LYS A 426 -6.80 14.56 -28.57
CA LYS A 426 -6.79 15.76 -29.41
C LYS A 426 -6.20 16.97 -28.70
N THR A 427 -6.58 17.19 -27.44
CA THR A 427 -6.03 18.26 -26.60
C THR A 427 -5.74 17.74 -25.20
N VAL A 428 -4.57 18.08 -24.66
CA VAL A 428 -4.16 17.72 -23.31
C VAL A 428 -4.02 18.98 -22.48
N ILE A 429 -4.70 19.05 -21.37
CA ILE A 429 -4.59 20.13 -20.39
C ILE A 429 -3.91 19.56 -19.14
N VAL A 430 -2.75 20.10 -18.80
CA VAL A 430 -2.00 19.67 -17.61
C VAL A 430 -2.09 20.76 -16.55
N MET A 431 -2.69 20.38 -15.41
CA MET A 431 -2.78 21.25 -14.24
C MET A 431 -1.61 20.99 -13.30
N LYS A 432 -0.76 21.96 -13.09
CA LYS A 432 0.44 21.83 -12.27
C LYS A 432 0.83 23.16 -11.61
N ARG A 433 1.39 23.11 -10.41
CA ARG A 433 1.82 24.32 -9.69
C ARG A 433 3.09 24.96 -10.32
N SER A 434 3.99 24.13 -10.83
CA SER A 434 5.28 24.54 -11.40
C SER A 434 5.83 23.45 -12.30
N MET A 435 6.91 23.76 -13.02
CA MET A 435 7.61 22.78 -13.88
C MET A 435 8.50 21.79 -13.12
N ALA A 436 8.46 21.76 -11.78
CA ALA A 436 9.25 20.82 -10.98
C ALA A 436 9.04 19.37 -11.42
N ALA A 437 10.11 18.58 -11.46
CA ALA A 437 10.08 17.16 -11.82
C ALA A 437 9.18 16.35 -10.89
N GLY A 438 8.73 15.18 -11.35
CA GLY A 438 8.00 14.20 -10.55
C GLY A 438 8.91 13.37 -9.64
N PHE A 439 8.40 12.25 -9.14
CA PHE A 439 9.17 11.35 -8.28
C PHE A 439 10.37 10.72 -8.98
N ALA A 440 10.29 10.48 -10.28
CA ALA A 440 11.40 9.96 -11.07
C ALA A 440 12.54 10.96 -11.28
N GLY A 441 12.35 12.25 -10.91
CA GLY A 441 13.35 13.30 -11.04
C GLY A 441 13.67 13.68 -12.48
N ILE A 442 12.81 13.32 -13.44
CA ILE A 442 12.98 13.59 -14.87
C ILE A 442 11.94 14.59 -15.38
N GLU A 443 12.27 15.25 -16.49
CA GLU A 443 11.32 16.10 -17.19
C GLU A 443 10.25 15.28 -17.91
N ASN A 444 9.06 15.83 -18.05
CA ASN A 444 7.97 15.17 -18.73
C ASN A 444 7.82 15.67 -20.16
N HIS A 445 8.09 14.81 -21.13
CA HIS A 445 8.00 15.11 -22.55
C HIS A 445 6.59 15.50 -23.00
N LEU A 446 5.55 15.08 -22.29
CA LEU A 446 4.16 15.45 -22.58
C LEU A 446 3.95 16.97 -22.57
N PHE A 447 4.61 17.69 -21.66
CA PHE A 447 4.39 19.13 -21.45
C PHE A 447 4.82 19.98 -22.68
N TYR A 448 5.68 19.44 -23.51
CA TYR A 448 6.23 20.10 -24.70
C TYR A 448 5.58 19.66 -26.01
N LYS A 449 4.60 18.72 -25.98
CA LYS A 449 3.89 18.28 -27.19
C LYS A 449 2.95 19.37 -27.71
N ASP A 450 2.72 19.38 -29.02
CA ASP A 450 1.93 20.41 -29.68
C ASP A 450 0.48 20.49 -29.24
N ASN A 451 -0.10 19.35 -28.88
CA ASN A 451 -1.47 19.24 -28.39
C ASN A 451 -1.61 19.51 -26.88
N THR A 452 -0.49 19.82 -26.18
CA THR A 452 -0.52 20.04 -24.73
C THR A 452 -0.53 21.53 -24.38
N ARG A 453 -1.33 21.85 -23.35
CA ARG A 453 -1.44 23.17 -22.74
C ARG A 453 -1.27 23.06 -21.23
N MET A 454 -0.61 24.04 -20.62
CA MET A 454 -0.30 24.05 -19.20
C MET A 454 -1.17 25.10 -18.47
N LEU A 455 -2.02 24.62 -17.57
CA LEU A 455 -2.76 25.47 -16.63
C LEU A 455 -2.01 25.48 -15.30
N PHE A 456 -1.26 26.58 -15.08
CA PHE A 456 -0.48 26.73 -13.85
C PHE A 456 -1.33 27.24 -12.69
N GLY A 457 -1.17 26.63 -11.54
CA GLY A 457 -1.84 27.05 -10.31
C GLY A 457 -2.03 25.91 -9.31
N ASP A 458 -2.61 26.25 -8.15
CA ASP A 458 -3.07 25.26 -7.20
C ASP A 458 -4.27 24.50 -7.80
N ALA A 459 -4.26 23.18 -7.72
CA ALA A 459 -5.26 22.34 -8.39
C ALA A 459 -6.69 22.64 -7.92
N LYS A 460 -6.89 22.86 -6.61
CA LYS A 460 -8.21 23.17 -6.06
C LYS A 460 -8.72 24.54 -6.49
N ALA A 461 -7.83 25.55 -6.40
CA ALA A 461 -8.19 26.91 -6.81
C ALA A 461 -8.50 26.97 -8.31
N SER A 462 -7.64 26.37 -9.15
CA SER A 462 -7.85 26.32 -10.61
C SER A 462 -9.12 25.58 -11.00
N LEU A 463 -9.43 24.45 -10.34
CA LEU A 463 -10.68 23.72 -10.58
C LEU A 463 -11.92 24.52 -10.17
N ASN A 464 -11.88 25.23 -9.05
CA ASN A 464 -13.00 26.07 -8.64
C ASN A 464 -13.25 27.19 -9.67
N THR A 465 -12.18 27.79 -10.22
CA THR A 465 -12.30 28.77 -11.31
C THR A 465 -12.88 28.14 -12.58
N LEU A 466 -12.41 26.92 -12.94
CA LEU A 466 -12.98 26.18 -14.09
C LEU A 466 -14.46 25.85 -13.92
N VAL A 467 -14.86 25.40 -12.73
CA VAL A 467 -16.28 25.13 -12.44
C VAL A 467 -17.13 26.40 -12.60
N ALA A 468 -16.65 27.52 -12.07
CA ALA A 468 -17.34 28.80 -12.21
C ALA A 468 -17.43 29.24 -13.68
N ALA A 469 -16.34 29.11 -14.46
CA ALA A 469 -16.30 29.44 -15.87
C ALA A 469 -17.20 28.52 -16.72
N VAL A 470 -17.20 27.21 -16.44
CA VAL A 470 -18.11 26.27 -17.10
C VAL A 470 -19.56 26.56 -16.78
N LYS A 471 -19.90 26.97 -15.55
CA LYS A 471 -21.29 27.38 -15.21
C LYS A 471 -21.73 28.64 -15.94
N ALA A 472 -20.80 29.53 -16.24
CA ALA A 472 -21.08 30.82 -16.89
C ALA A 472 -21.12 30.73 -18.43
N SER A 473 -20.49 29.71 -19.04
CA SER A 473 -20.48 29.46 -20.48
C SER A 473 -21.69 28.66 -20.91
#